data_a681d4ef9f4b117ec8084c50e887453b
#
_entry.id   a681d4ef9f4b117ec8084c50e887453b
#
_cell.length_a   1.000
_cell.length_b   1.000
_cell.length_c   1.000
_cell.angle_alpha   90.00
_cell.angle_beta   90.00
_cell.angle_gamma   90.00
#
_symmetry.space_group_name_H-M   'P 1'
#
loop_
_entity.id
_entity.type
_entity.pdbx_description
1 polymer ?
#
loop_
_entity_poly.entity_id
_entity_poly.type
_entity_poly.pdbx_seq_one_letter_code
_entity_poly.pdbx_strand_id
1 'polypeptide(L)'
;MQITIFAKKRTSKEGKTFYQFLTTLEKKDGTTETMRVAFRDIEGNTIPKPDSCPRNIIIDRNNANVSTTKYTDNNTGEIKNRKTLWVSKWESGEPFFDHSLDEYNV
;
A
#
# COMPACT_ATOMS: atom_id res chain seq x y z
N MET A 1 -10.07 10.14 -3.76
CA MET A 1 -9.93 9.24 -2.61
C MET A 1 -8.53 9.36 -2.05
N GLN A 2 -8.43 9.56 -0.75
CA GLN A 2 -7.14 9.61 -0.06
C GLN A 2 -6.90 8.29 0.67
N ILE A 3 -5.69 7.74 0.54
CA ILE A 3 -5.27 6.55 1.27
C ILE A 3 -3.91 6.82 1.93
N THR A 4 -3.61 6.07 2.99
CA THR A 4 -2.30 6.09 3.63
C THR A 4 -1.52 4.87 3.18
N ILE A 5 -0.32 5.06 2.64
CA ILE A 5 0.54 3.96 2.21
C ILE A 5 1.71 3.79 3.18
N PHE A 6 2.08 2.54 3.39
CA PHE A 6 3.23 2.13 4.21
C PHE A 6 4.20 1.36 3.34
N ALA A 7 5.49 1.53 3.58
CA ALA A 7 6.51 0.76 2.88
C ALA A 7 7.04 -0.32 3.82
N LYS A 8 7.01 -1.58 3.37
CA LYS A 8 7.54 -2.71 4.12
C LYS A 8 8.73 -3.31 3.39
N LYS A 9 9.85 -3.45 4.10
CA LYS A 9 11.05 -4.07 3.56
C LYS A 9 10.86 -5.57 3.46
N ARG A 10 11.16 -6.14 2.30
CA ARG A 10 11.10 -7.57 2.01
C ARG A 10 12.43 -8.05 1.45
N THR A 11 12.73 -9.32 1.67
CA THR A 11 13.89 -9.97 1.07
C THR A 11 13.42 -11.12 0.19
N SER A 12 13.88 -11.14 -1.06
CA SER A 12 13.57 -12.23 -2.00
C SER A 12 14.34 -13.50 -1.64
N LYS A 13 13.96 -14.63 -2.26
CA LYS A 13 14.67 -15.91 -2.10
C LYS A 13 16.13 -15.82 -2.54
N GLU A 14 16.43 -14.89 -3.46
CA GLU A 14 17.79 -14.64 -3.96
C GLU A 14 18.61 -13.70 -3.09
N GLY A 15 18.05 -13.25 -1.95
CA GLY A 15 18.71 -12.33 -1.04
C GLY A 15 18.61 -10.86 -1.42
N LYS A 16 17.84 -10.52 -2.46
CA LYS A 16 17.65 -9.14 -2.88
C LYS A 16 16.62 -8.45 -2.00
N THR A 17 16.92 -7.24 -1.56
CA THR A 17 16.01 -6.42 -0.76
C THR A 17 15.15 -5.56 -1.68
N PHE A 18 13.85 -5.53 -1.40
CA PHE A 18 12.89 -4.65 -2.08
C PHE A 18 11.86 -4.15 -1.10
N TYR A 19 11.12 -3.12 -1.49
CA TYR A 19 10.06 -2.55 -0.67
C TYR A 19 8.70 -2.82 -1.29
N GLN A 20 7.75 -3.15 -0.44
CA GLN A 20 6.36 -3.39 -0.81
C GLN A 20 5.50 -2.31 -0.17
N PHE A 21 4.65 -1.66 -0.98
CA PHE A 21 3.70 -0.68 -0.47
C PHE A 21 2.41 -1.38 -0.06
N LEU A 22 1.88 -0.97 1.08
CA LEU A 22 0.66 -1.52 1.66
C LEU A 22 -0.26 -0.38 2.08
N THR A 23 -1.56 -0.63 2.06
CA THR A 23 -2.55 0.26 2.64
C THR A 23 -3.56 -0.55 3.44
N THR A 24 -4.15 0.05 4.46
CA THR A 24 -5.20 -0.57 5.26
C THR A 24 -6.51 0.18 4.99
N LEU A 25 -7.52 -0.57 4.58
CA LEU A 25 -8.84 -0.04 4.28
C LEU A 25 -9.85 -0.55 5.31
N GLU A 26 -10.75 0.33 5.74
CA GLU A 26 -11.85 -0.04 6.61
C GLU A 26 -13.02 -0.53 5.76
N LYS A 27 -13.56 -1.70 6.14
CA LYS A 27 -14.74 -2.27 5.49
C LYS A 27 -16.01 -1.73 6.13
N LYS A 28 -17.16 -1.93 5.47
CA LYS A 28 -18.47 -1.51 5.97
C LYS A 28 -18.85 -2.12 7.32
N ASP A 29 -18.31 -3.29 7.64
CA ASP A 29 -18.58 -3.99 8.90
C ASP A 29 -17.65 -3.54 10.06
N GLY A 30 -16.83 -2.53 9.84
CA GLY A 30 -15.90 -2.01 10.83
C GLY A 30 -14.57 -2.74 10.92
N THR A 31 -14.39 -3.84 10.19
CA THR A 31 -13.09 -4.53 10.12
C THR A 31 -12.16 -3.84 9.14
N THR A 32 -10.86 -4.09 9.29
CA THR A 32 -9.85 -3.56 8.38
C THR A 32 -9.28 -4.64 7.48
N GLU A 33 -8.89 -4.27 6.27
CA GLU A 33 -8.23 -5.14 5.31
C GLU A 33 -6.95 -4.47 4.84
N THR A 34 -5.84 -5.23 4.88
CA THR A 34 -4.56 -4.77 4.32
C THR A 34 -4.48 -5.19 2.87
N MET A 35 -4.16 -4.24 2.01
CA MET A 35 -4.07 -4.46 0.57
C MET A 35 -2.71 -3.99 0.07
N ARG A 36 -2.12 -4.76 -0.85
CA ARG A 36 -0.91 -4.35 -1.54
C ARG A 36 -1.22 -3.18 -2.47
N VAL A 37 -0.32 -2.21 -2.53
CA VAL A 37 -0.41 -1.09 -3.48
C VAL A 37 0.76 -1.21 -4.45
N ALA A 38 0.45 -1.25 -5.75
CA ALA A 38 1.45 -1.30 -6.80
C ALA A 38 1.30 -0.08 -7.70
N PHE A 39 2.41 0.59 -7.98
CA PHE A 39 2.43 1.74 -8.87
C PHE A 39 2.87 1.27 -10.26
N ARG A 40 2.04 1.59 -11.27
CA ARG A 40 2.37 1.22 -12.65
C ARG A 40 3.57 2.02 -13.13
N ASP A 41 4.54 1.32 -13.68
CA ASP A 41 5.72 1.96 -14.29
C ASP A 41 5.39 2.37 -15.71
N ILE A 42 4.72 3.52 -15.83
CA ILE A 42 4.32 4.11 -17.10
C ILE A 42 4.74 5.58 -17.13
N GLU A 43 4.83 6.13 -18.33
CA GLU A 43 5.15 7.54 -18.52
C GLU A 43 4.15 8.43 -17.78
N GLY A 44 4.66 9.42 -17.05
CA GLY A 44 3.85 10.35 -16.28
C GLY A 44 3.47 9.88 -14.89
N ASN A 45 3.83 8.64 -14.51
CA ASN A 45 3.62 8.13 -13.16
C ASN A 45 4.94 8.05 -12.39
N THR A 46 4.92 8.48 -11.14
CA THR A 46 6.09 8.43 -10.25
C THR A 46 5.86 7.36 -9.21
N ILE A 47 6.91 6.59 -8.89
CA ILE A 47 6.86 5.62 -7.79
C ILE A 47 7.35 6.32 -6.53
N PRO A 48 6.55 6.35 -5.43
CA PRO A 48 6.96 6.98 -4.18
C PRO A 48 8.23 6.33 -3.63
N LYS A 49 9.07 7.13 -2.98
CA LYS A 49 10.25 6.60 -2.29
C LYS A 49 9.83 5.91 -0.99
N PRO A 50 10.36 4.72 -0.67
CA PRO A 50 10.02 4.01 0.57
C PRO A 50 10.27 4.82 1.84
N ASP A 51 11.36 5.58 1.88
CA ASP A 51 11.69 6.41 3.04
C ASP A 51 10.77 7.64 3.22
N SER A 52 9.94 7.95 2.24
CA SER A 52 8.89 8.97 2.38
C SER A 52 7.63 8.44 3.07
N CYS A 53 7.55 7.13 3.30
CA CYS A 53 6.39 6.48 3.92
C CYS A 53 6.58 6.34 5.44
N PRO A 54 5.49 6.28 6.24
CA PRO A 54 4.09 6.37 5.80
C PRO A 54 3.72 7.76 5.27
N ARG A 55 2.84 7.78 4.28
CA ARG A 55 2.36 9.04 3.71
C ARG A 55 0.96 8.89 3.14
N ASN A 56 0.24 10.00 3.05
CA ASN A 56 -1.06 10.03 2.40
C ASN A 56 -0.90 10.38 0.92
N ILE A 57 -1.65 9.68 0.08
CA ILE A 57 -1.72 9.97 -1.35
C ILE A 57 -3.18 10.09 -1.78
N ILE A 58 -3.42 10.89 -2.80
CA ILE A 58 -4.75 11.06 -3.41
C ILE A 58 -4.78 10.33 -4.74
N ILE A 59 -5.78 9.49 -4.93
CA ILE A 59 -5.96 8.67 -6.12
C ILE A 59 -7.35 8.92 -6.70
N ASP A 60 -7.42 9.15 -8.02
CA ASP A 60 -8.68 9.17 -8.75
C ASP A 60 -9.08 7.74 -9.11
N ARG A 61 -10.37 7.42 -9.03
CA ARG A 61 -10.92 6.11 -9.41
C ARG A 61 -10.54 5.70 -10.83
N ASN A 62 -10.42 6.66 -11.74
CA ASN A 62 -10.06 6.39 -13.14
C ASN A 62 -8.59 5.97 -13.29
N ASN A 63 -7.77 6.24 -12.28
CA ASN A 63 -6.34 5.93 -12.27
C ASN A 63 -5.98 4.82 -11.27
N ALA A 64 -6.99 4.11 -10.75
CA ALA A 64 -6.79 3.03 -9.79
C ALA A 64 -7.63 1.82 -10.16
N ASN A 65 -7.06 0.64 -10.00
CA ASN A 65 -7.72 -0.62 -10.33
C ASN A 65 -7.33 -1.70 -9.31
N VAL A 66 -8.30 -2.46 -8.83
CA VAL A 66 -8.05 -3.58 -7.91
C VAL A 66 -8.05 -4.88 -8.69
N SER A 67 -6.97 -5.65 -8.55
CA SER A 67 -6.89 -7.02 -9.07
C SER A 67 -6.85 -8.02 -7.92
N THR A 68 -7.42 -9.20 -8.15
CA THR A 68 -7.40 -10.29 -7.18
C THR A 68 -6.64 -11.47 -7.79
N THR A 69 -5.62 -11.95 -7.08
CA THR A 69 -4.82 -13.10 -7.47
C THR A 69 -5.00 -14.20 -6.44
N LYS A 70 -5.20 -15.45 -6.91
CA LYS A 70 -5.26 -16.62 -6.04
C LYS A 70 -3.86 -17.17 -5.84
N TYR A 71 -3.57 -17.60 -4.61
CA TYR A 71 -2.32 -18.27 -4.29
C TYR A 71 -2.58 -19.38 -3.28
N THR A 72 -1.71 -20.38 -3.24
CA THR A 72 -1.78 -21.48 -2.28
C THR A 72 -0.86 -21.17 -1.11
N ASP A 73 -1.41 -21.22 0.11
CA ASP A 73 -0.63 -21.10 1.33
C ASP A 73 0.16 -22.40 1.54
N ASN A 74 1.48 -22.30 1.55
CA ASN A 74 2.36 -23.46 1.69
C ASN A 74 2.27 -24.13 3.06
N ASN A 75 1.80 -23.43 4.09
CA ASN A 75 1.70 -23.97 5.43
C ASN A 75 0.39 -24.73 5.66
N THR A 76 -0.70 -24.29 5.06
CA THR A 76 -2.04 -24.87 5.28
C THR A 76 -2.60 -25.60 4.07
N GLY A 77 -2.03 -25.37 2.88
CA GLY A 77 -2.58 -25.89 1.61
C GLY A 77 -3.85 -25.18 1.15
N GLU A 78 -4.30 -24.16 1.87
CA GLU A 78 -5.50 -23.42 1.52
C GLU A 78 -5.26 -22.47 0.34
N ILE A 79 -6.29 -22.29 -0.49
CA ILE A 79 -6.28 -21.30 -1.56
C ILE A 79 -6.75 -19.98 -0.96
N LYS A 80 -5.90 -18.96 -1.04
CA LYS A 80 -6.20 -17.62 -0.54
C LYS A 80 -6.19 -16.61 -1.67
N ASN A 81 -6.88 -15.50 -1.44
CA ASN A 81 -6.93 -14.39 -2.40
C ASN A 81 -6.00 -13.27 -1.93
N ARG A 82 -5.26 -12.70 -2.87
CA ARG A 82 -4.44 -11.52 -2.66
C ARG A 82 -4.96 -10.39 -3.53
N LYS A 83 -5.32 -9.28 -2.90
CA LYS A 83 -5.77 -8.09 -3.61
C LYS A 83 -4.62 -7.10 -3.77
N THR A 84 -4.53 -6.50 -4.94
CA THR A 84 -3.54 -5.46 -5.25
C THR A 84 -4.26 -4.26 -5.84
N LEU A 85 -4.00 -3.09 -5.27
CA LEU A 85 -4.46 -1.82 -5.81
C LEU A 85 -3.39 -1.30 -6.76
N TRP A 86 -3.70 -1.25 -8.05
CA TRP A 86 -2.82 -0.72 -9.09
C TRP A 86 -3.10 0.76 -9.29
N VAL A 87 -2.06 1.57 -9.19
CA VAL A 87 -2.15 3.02 -9.28
C VAL A 87 -1.40 3.51 -10.50
N SER A 88 -2.11 4.17 -11.42
CA SER A 88 -1.55 4.73 -12.65
C SER A 88 -1.17 6.20 -12.52
N LYS A 89 -1.77 6.91 -11.59
CA LYS A 89 -1.50 8.32 -11.31
C LYS A 89 -1.92 8.65 -9.88
N TRP A 90 -1.15 9.48 -9.21
CA TRP A 90 -1.44 9.89 -7.83
C TRP A 90 -0.88 11.28 -7.55
N GLU A 91 -1.37 11.88 -6.48
CA GLU A 91 -0.91 13.17 -5.97
C GLU A 91 -0.61 13.03 -4.48
N SER A 92 0.25 13.92 -3.96
CA SER A 92 0.51 13.97 -2.52
C SER A 92 -0.75 14.42 -1.79
N GLY A 93 -1.12 13.68 -0.76
CA GLY A 93 -2.25 14.01 0.11
C GLY A 93 -1.83 14.90 1.27
N GLU A 94 -2.68 14.93 2.29
CA GLU A 94 -2.39 15.67 3.51
C GLU A 94 -1.15 15.10 4.20
N PRO A 95 -0.36 15.94 4.93
CA PRO A 95 0.77 15.44 5.69
C PRO A 95 0.35 14.35 6.67
N PHE A 96 1.16 13.31 6.78
CA PHE A 96 0.96 12.26 7.77
C PHE A 96 1.56 12.70 9.09
N PHE A 97 0.76 12.71 10.15
CA PHE A 97 1.22 13.02 11.50
C PHE A 97 1.18 11.77 12.36
N ASP A 98 2.31 11.47 13.01
CA ASP A 98 2.37 10.46 14.04
C ASP A 98 1.92 11.09 15.36
N HIS A 99 0.68 10.85 15.74
CA HIS A 99 0.09 11.43 16.96
C HIS A 99 0.80 10.98 18.23
N SER A 100 1.56 9.89 18.20
CA SER A 100 2.34 9.45 19.36
C SER A 100 3.43 10.44 19.74
N LEU A 101 3.90 11.25 18.78
CA LEU A 101 4.90 12.29 19.02
C LEU A 101 4.30 13.58 19.57
N ASP A 102 3.01 13.83 19.34
CA ASP A 102 2.34 15.05 19.79
C ASP A 102 2.27 15.13 21.32
N GLU A 103 2.23 14.01 21.99
CA GLU A 103 2.21 13.92 23.45
C GLU A 103 3.53 14.41 24.11
N TYR A 104 4.62 14.41 23.34
CA TYR A 104 5.94 14.78 23.82
C TYR A 104 6.34 16.20 23.46
N ASN A 105 5.59 16.87 22.62
CA ASN A 105 5.87 18.22 22.13
C ASN A 105 5.07 19.32 22.83
N VAL A 106 4.56 19.01 23.99
CA VAL A 106 3.77 19.98 24.78
C VAL A 106 4.68 20.81 25.67
#